data_f1256d606c0c3876a0ed84427f77ec1f
#
_entry.id   f1256d606c0c3876a0ed84427f77ec1f
#
_cell.length_a   1.000
_cell.length_b   1.000
_cell.length_c   1.000
_cell.angle_alpha   90.00
_cell.angle_beta   90.00
_cell.angle_gamma   90.00
#
_symmetry.space_group_name_H-M   'P 1'
#
loop_
_entity.id
_entity.type
_entity.pdbx_description
1 polymer ?
#
loop_
_entity_poly.entity_id
_entity_poly.type
_entity_poly.pdbx_seq_one_letter_code
_entity_poly.pdbx_strand_id
1 'polypeptide(L)'
;MAKKLIVVDDDLYIRELYEEILKDEGYTVDTASNGEDALNKLKQGGYDIVLLDIMMTKLDGLGVMDALNKTQPPVKNGPIILLTNLDHDPLIKDAMSKGASAFIIKADITPADLLSQVKKYLGETA
;
A
#
# COMPACT_ATOMS: atom_id res chain seq x y z
N MET A 1 -15.65 12.03 7.28
CA MET A 1 -14.69 12.35 6.21
C MET A 1 -14.21 11.06 5.56
N ALA A 2 -13.98 11.10 4.26
CA ALA A 2 -13.50 9.93 3.56
C ALA A 2 -12.08 9.58 4.01
N LYS A 3 -11.81 8.28 4.13
CA LYS A 3 -10.47 7.79 4.39
C LYS A 3 -9.61 7.99 3.15
N LYS A 4 -8.34 8.28 3.36
CA LYS A 4 -7.38 8.56 2.29
C LYS A 4 -6.39 7.40 2.17
N LEU A 5 -6.35 6.79 0.99
CA LEU A 5 -5.51 5.64 0.69
C LEU A 5 -4.53 5.98 -0.41
N ILE A 6 -3.41 5.24 -0.47
CA ILE A 6 -2.50 5.31 -1.60
C ILE A 6 -2.24 3.89 -2.12
N VAL A 7 -2.28 3.74 -3.44
CA VAL A 7 -1.95 2.48 -4.13
C VAL A 7 -0.64 2.68 -4.88
N VAL A 8 0.36 1.92 -4.51
CA VAL A 8 1.70 2.01 -5.09
C VAL A 8 2.01 0.71 -5.82
N ASP A 9 2.02 0.75 -7.15
CA ASP A 9 2.31 -0.41 -7.98
C ASP A 9 2.81 0.09 -9.34
N ASP A 10 3.86 -0.51 -9.88
CA ASP A 10 4.38 -0.13 -11.18
C ASP A 10 3.58 -0.74 -12.35
N ASP A 11 2.72 -1.72 -12.07
CA ASP A 11 1.80 -2.29 -13.05
C ASP A 11 0.58 -1.38 -13.20
N LEU A 12 0.46 -0.77 -14.37
CA LEU A 12 -0.63 0.17 -14.66
C LEU A 12 -2.01 -0.46 -14.47
N TYR A 13 -2.19 -1.69 -14.94
CA TYR A 13 -3.47 -2.40 -14.85
C TYR A 13 -3.89 -2.59 -13.39
N ILE A 14 -2.99 -3.11 -12.56
CA ILE A 14 -3.28 -3.35 -11.14
C ILE A 14 -3.55 -2.03 -10.42
N ARG A 15 -2.73 -1.02 -10.69
CA ARG A 15 -2.87 0.29 -10.05
C ARG A 15 -4.23 0.92 -10.36
N GLU A 16 -4.63 0.91 -11.64
CA GLU A 16 -5.93 1.48 -12.04
C GLU A 16 -7.10 0.66 -11.51
N LEU A 17 -6.98 -0.67 -11.52
CA LEU A 17 -8.02 -1.55 -11.02
C LEU A 17 -8.28 -1.32 -9.52
N TYR A 18 -7.22 -1.29 -8.73
CA TYR A 18 -7.35 -1.09 -7.29
C TYR A 18 -7.86 0.33 -6.97
N GLU A 19 -7.39 1.31 -7.72
CA GLU A 19 -7.87 2.68 -7.57
C GLU A 19 -9.39 2.75 -7.81
N GLU A 20 -9.87 2.13 -8.87
CA GLU A 20 -11.30 2.12 -9.21
C GLU A 20 -12.13 1.43 -8.12
N ILE A 21 -11.70 0.24 -7.68
CA ILE A 21 -12.41 -0.52 -6.65
C ILE A 21 -12.55 0.31 -5.37
N LEU A 22 -11.47 0.95 -4.96
CA LEU A 22 -11.45 1.70 -3.70
C LEU A 22 -12.21 3.02 -3.81
N LYS A 23 -12.14 3.71 -4.94
CA LYS A 23 -12.91 4.93 -5.17
C LYS A 23 -14.42 4.64 -5.21
N ASP A 24 -14.81 3.52 -5.80
CA ASP A 24 -16.22 3.12 -5.86
C ASP A 24 -16.77 2.87 -4.45
N GLU A 25 -15.92 2.51 -3.50
CA GLU A 25 -16.33 2.30 -2.10
C GLU A 25 -16.39 3.62 -1.30
N GLY A 26 -16.03 4.72 -1.91
CA GLY A 26 -16.10 6.04 -1.28
C GLY A 26 -14.81 6.56 -0.69
N TYR A 27 -13.69 5.87 -0.88
CA TYR A 27 -12.40 6.33 -0.39
C TYR A 27 -11.78 7.37 -1.32
N THR A 28 -10.94 8.25 -0.76
CA THR A 28 -10.06 9.11 -1.54
C THR A 28 -8.78 8.32 -1.82
N VAL A 29 -8.38 8.22 -3.08
CA VAL A 29 -7.27 7.34 -3.47
C VAL A 29 -6.24 8.11 -4.30
N ASP A 30 -5.01 8.14 -3.81
CA ASP A 30 -3.84 8.57 -4.58
C ASP A 30 -3.14 7.34 -5.14
N THR A 31 -2.33 7.54 -6.17
CA THR A 31 -1.55 6.46 -6.75
C THR A 31 -0.10 6.89 -6.94
N ALA A 32 0.80 5.91 -7.01
CA ALA A 32 2.19 6.12 -7.38
C ALA A 32 2.65 4.94 -8.23
N SER A 33 3.48 5.19 -9.23
CA SER A 33 3.92 4.17 -10.18
C SER A 33 5.33 3.63 -9.91
N ASN A 34 6.02 4.19 -8.94
CA ASN A 34 7.36 3.74 -8.55
C ASN A 34 7.66 4.20 -7.12
N GLY A 35 8.76 3.70 -6.56
CA GLY A 35 9.11 3.98 -5.17
C GLY A 35 9.49 5.42 -4.89
N GLU A 36 10.11 6.11 -5.83
CA GLU A 36 10.46 7.53 -5.64
C GLU A 36 9.22 8.40 -5.51
N ASP A 37 8.26 8.21 -6.42
CA ASP A 37 6.99 8.95 -6.40
C ASP A 37 6.21 8.62 -5.13
N ALA A 38 6.16 7.34 -4.77
CA ALA A 38 5.51 6.91 -3.54
C ALA A 38 6.13 7.58 -2.32
N LEU A 39 7.45 7.58 -2.23
CA LEU A 39 8.14 8.17 -1.08
C LEU A 39 7.86 9.67 -0.98
N ASN A 40 7.85 10.39 -2.09
CA ASN A 40 7.55 11.81 -2.10
C ASN A 40 6.16 12.09 -1.52
N LYS A 41 5.18 11.26 -1.85
CA LYS A 41 3.82 11.39 -1.33
C LYS A 41 3.73 10.96 0.13
N LEU A 42 4.36 9.84 0.48
CA LEU A 42 4.32 9.30 1.85
C LEU A 42 5.06 10.17 2.86
N LYS A 43 6.05 10.93 2.43
CA LYS A 43 6.75 11.90 3.31
C LYS A 43 5.83 12.99 3.83
N GLN A 44 4.76 13.31 3.11
CA GLN A 44 3.75 14.25 3.56
C GLN A 44 2.90 13.65 4.68
N GLY A 45 2.70 12.34 4.64
CA GLY A 45 1.90 11.62 5.62
C GLY A 45 0.41 11.78 5.41
N GLY A 46 -0.36 11.21 6.34
CA GLY A 46 -1.81 11.39 6.36
C GLY A 46 -2.60 10.35 5.59
N TYR A 47 -1.97 9.33 5.06
CA TYR A 47 -2.68 8.22 4.43
C TYR A 47 -3.18 7.26 5.51
N ASP A 48 -4.44 6.88 5.43
CA ASP A 48 -5.03 5.95 6.39
C ASP A 48 -4.63 4.50 6.12
N ILE A 49 -4.37 4.18 4.85
CA ILE A 49 -3.85 2.87 4.42
C ILE A 49 -2.85 3.09 3.29
N VAL A 50 -1.76 2.34 3.31
CA VAL A 50 -0.75 2.31 2.25
C VAL A 50 -0.71 0.92 1.64
N LEU A 51 -1.08 0.79 0.36
CA LEU A 51 -0.94 -0.45 -0.40
C LEU A 51 0.35 -0.33 -1.21
N LEU A 52 1.34 -1.14 -0.89
CA LEU A 52 2.72 -0.95 -1.38
C LEU A 52 3.26 -2.23 -2.02
N ASP A 53 3.51 -2.17 -3.32
CA ASP A 53 4.17 -3.25 -4.04
C ASP A 53 5.61 -3.39 -3.55
N ILE A 54 6.06 -4.62 -3.33
CA ILE A 54 7.43 -4.91 -2.90
C ILE A 54 8.41 -4.67 -4.06
N MET A 55 8.06 -5.14 -5.25
CA MET A 55 8.95 -5.11 -6.42
C MET A 55 8.57 -3.99 -7.36
N MET A 56 9.37 -2.94 -7.40
CA MET A 56 9.16 -1.79 -8.28
C MET A 56 10.48 -1.28 -8.83
N THR A 57 10.38 -0.49 -9.90
CA THR A 57 11.52 0.24 -10.46
C THR A 57 11.87 1.46 -9.59
N LYS A 58 13.06 1.96 -9.75
CA LYS A 58 13.66 3.15 -9.11
C LYS A 58 13.92 2.98 -7.62
N LEU A 59 12.91 2.61 -6.85
CA LEU A 59 13.03 2.34 -5.43
C LEU A 59 11.97 1.30 -5.09
N ASP A 60 12.38 0.15 -4.57
CA ASP A 60 11.42 -0.92 -4.23
C ASP A 60 10.69 -0.64 -2.91
N GLY A 61 9.71 -1.49 -2.59
CA GLY A 61 8.91 -1.32 -1.39
C GLY A 61 9.73 -1.32 -0.11
N LEU A 62 10.75 -2.16 -0.02
CA LEU A 62 11.64 -2.18 1.13
C LEU A 62 12.42 -0.88 1.28
N GLY A 63 12.89 -0.33 0.16
CA GLY A 63 13.59 0.96 0.15
C GLY A 63 12.70 2.10 0.59
N VAL A 64 11.44 2.09 0.18
CA VAL A 64 10.44 3.08 0.63
C VAL A 64 10.25 2.98 2.15
N MET A 65 10.10 1.77 2.68
CA MET A 65 9.92 1.57 4.12
C MET A 65 11.13 2.01 4.92
N ASP A 66 12.34 1.68 4.45
CA ASP A 66 13.59 2.11 5.09
C ASP A 66 13.69 3.64 5.15
N ALA A 67 13.36 4.31 4.06
CA ALA A 67 13.41 5.77 4.01
C ALA A 67 12.40 6.41 4.97
N LEU A 68 11.19 5.86 5.05
CA LEU A 68 10.16 6.35 5.97
C LEU A 68 10.54 6.11 7.43
N ASN A 69 11.20 5.00 7.72
CA ASN A 69 11.65 4.71 9.08
C ASN A 69 12.77 5.65 9.53
N LYS A 70 13.58 6.14 8.60
CA LYS A 70 14.66 7.09 8.91
C LYS A 70 14.14 8.50 9.13
N THR A 71 13.10 8.90 8.39
CA THR A 71 12.54 10.26 8.46
C THR A 71 11.04 10.17 8.61
N GLN A 72 10.55 10.34 9.83
CA GLN A 72 9.12 10.27 10.13
C GLN A 72 8.37 11.42 9.44
N PRO A 73 7.24 11.14 8.76
CA PRO A 73 6.42 12.21 8.19
C PRO A 73 5.77 13.07 9.29
N PRO A 74 5.45 14.34 8.99
CA PRO A 74 4.81 15.23 9.98
C PRO A 74 3.44 14.74 10.42
N VAL A 75 2.73 14.03 9.54
CA VAL A 75 1.46 13.37 9.87
C VAL A 75 1.66 11.88 9.61
N LYS A 76 1.39 11.06 10.60
CA LYS A 76 1.59 9.61 10.49
C LYS A 76 0.76 9.03 9.35
N ASN A 77 1.36 8.05 8.64
CA ASN A 77 0.63 7.16 7.75
C ASN A 77 0.08 5.99 8.57
N GLY A 78 -1.03 5.45 8.12
CA GLY A 78 -1.62 4.26 8.70
C GLY A 78 -0.90 2.98 8.28
N PRO A 79 -1.54 1.81 8.48
CA PRO A 79 -0.90 0.52 8.19
C PRO A 79 -0.44 0.39 6.75
N ILE A 80 0.69 -0.30 6.58
CA ILE A 80 1.22 -0.65 5.26
C ILE A 80 0.83 -2.09 4.97
N ILE A 81 0.09 -2.27 3.88
CA ILE A 81 -0.28 -3.59 3.38
C ILE A 81 0.54 -3.81 2.10
N LEU A 82 1.36 -4.85 2.10
CA LEU A 82 2.24 -5.14 0.98
C LEU A 82 1.46 -5.83 -0.15
N LEU A 83 1.85 -5.53 -1.38
CA LEU A 83 1.34 -6.21 -2.56
C LEU A 83 2.46 -7.06 -3.13
N THR A 84 2.21 -8.34 -3.39
CA THR A 84 3.21 -9.26 -3.91
C THR A 84 2.56 -10.30 -4.82
N ASN A 85 3.34 -10.91 -5.70
CA ASN A 85 2.86 -11.99 -6.57
C ASN A 85 3.07 -13.38 -5.95
N LEU A 86 3.89 -13.49 -4.90
CA LEU A 86 4.27 -14.78 -4.31
C LEU A 86 4.05 -14.76 -2.80
N ASP A 87 3.37 -15.78 -2.29
CA ASP A 87 3.01 -15.90 -0.87
C ASP A 87 4.20 -16.27 0.03
N HIS A 88 5.30 -16.76 -0.53
CA HIS A 88 6.50 -17.14 0.23
C HIS A 88 7.74 -16.38 -0.26
N ASP A 89 7.55 -15.17 -0.75
CA ASP A 89 8.64 -14.29 -1.13
C ASP A 89 9.46 -13.96 0.13
N PRO A 90 10.78 -14.21 0.14
CA PRO A 90 11.61 -13.85 1.31
C PRO A 90 11.54 -12.38 1.66
N LEU A 91 11.24 -11.51 0.70
CA LEU A 91 11.10 -10.07 0.94
C LEU A 91 9.89 -9.72 1.80
N ILE A 92 8.86 -10.56 1.83
CA ILE A 92 7.69 -10.37 2.70
C ILE A 92 8.12 -10.35 4.15
N LYS A 93 8.90 -11.35 4.56
CA LYS A 93 9.38 -11.47 5.94
C LYS A 93 10.21 -10.25 6.33
N ASP A 94 11.09 -9.80 5.44
CA ASP A 94 11.93 -8.63 5.67
C ASP A 94 11.07 -7.36 5.82
N ALA A 95 10.09 -7.19 4.94
CA ALA A 95 9.18 -6.04 5.01
C ALA A 95 8.31 -6.06 6.27
N MET A 96 7.84 -7.24 6.69
CA MET A 96 7.07 -7.36 7.93
C MET A 96 7.92 -6.95 9.14
N SER A 97 9.21 -7.30 9.14
CA SER A 97 10.13 -6.89 10.21
C SER A 97 10.39 -5.38 10.19
N LYS A 98 10.18 -4.72 9.07
CA LYS A 98 10.35 -3.26 8.93
C LYS A 98 9.08 -2.47 9.26
N GLY A 99 8.00 -3.14 9.62
CA GLY A 99 6.80 -2.49 10.10
C GLY A 99 5.55 -2.64 9.23
N ALA A 100 5.58 -3.46 8.17
CA ALA A 100 4.37 -3.75 7.41
C ALA A 100 3.37 -4.51 8.29
N SER A 101 2.09 -4.24 8.09
CA SER A 101 1.02 -4.85 8.89
C SER A 101 0.51 -6.16 8.31
N ALA A 102 0.53 -6.29 6.99
CA ALA A 102 -0.01 -7.46 6.29
C ALA A 102 0.53 -7.52 4.87
N PHE A 103 0.19 -8.59 4.15
CA PHE A 103 0.46 -8.67 2.72
C PHE A 103 -0.73 -9.27 1.97
N ILE A 104 -0.81 -8.96 0.69
CA ILE A 104 -1.84 -9.44 -0.22
C ILE A 104 -1.15 -10.08 -1.42
N ILE A 105 -1.61 -11.27 -1.81
CA ILE A 105 -1.14 -11.95 -3.03
C ILE A 105 -1.98 -11.43 -4.20
N LYS A 106 -1.37 -10.63 -5.05
CA LYS A 106 -2.07 -9.93 -6.14
C LYS A 106 -2.83 -10.86 -7.09
N ALA A 107 -2.26 -12.02 -7.37
CA ALA A 107 -2.86 -12.98 -8.30
C ALA A 107 -4.11 -13.65 -7.75
N ASP A 108 -4.27 -13.71 -6.44
CA ASP A 108 -5.33 -14.47 -5.78
C ASP A 108 -6.47 -13.61 -5.25
N ILE A 109 -6.30 -12.29 -5.19
CA ILE A 109 -7.27 -11.44 -4.52
C ILE A 109 -8.41 -11.02 -5.46
N THR A 110 -9.64 -11.16 -4.97
CA THR A 110 -10.83 -10.63 -5.64
C THR A 110 -11.09 -9.20 -5.19
N PRO A 111 -11.91 -8.40 -5.92
CA PRO A 111 -12.31 -7.08 -5.44
C PRO A 111 -12.92 -7.09 -4.04
N ALA A 112 -13.76 -8.09 -3.74
CA ALA A 112 -14.37 -8.23 -2.41
C ALA A 112 -13.32 -8.50 -1.33
N ASP A 113 -12.32 -9.33 -1.63
CA ASP A 113 -11.23 -9.64 -0.71
C ASP A 113 -10.37 -8.40 -0.44
N LEU A 114 -10.07 -7.62 -1.48
CA LEU A 114 -9.31 -6.38 -1.34
C LEU A 114 -10.03 -5.42 -0.39
N LEU A 115 -11.33 -5.20 -0.60
CA LEU A 115 -12.14 -4.33 0.25
C LEU A 115 -12.21 -4.83 1.68
N SER A 116 -12.35 -6.14 1.86
CA SER A 116 -12.39 -6.77 3.19
C SER A 116 -11.09 -6.52 3.96
N GLN A 117 -9.95 -6.69 3.31
CA GLN A 117 -8.64 -6.44 3.93
C GLN A 117 -8.46 -4.97 4.28
N VAL A 118 -8.81 -4.07 3.37
CA VAL A 118 -8.71 -2.63 3.59
C VAL A 118 -9.57 -2.21 4.78
N LYS A 119 -10.82 -2.65 4.82
CA LYS A 119 -11.75 -2.32 5.91
C LYS A 119 -11.25 -2.84 7.26
N LYS A 120 -10.71 -4.05 7.27
CA LYS A 120 -10.14 -4.64 8.49
C LYS A 120 -9.05 -3.75 9.08
N TYR A 121 -8.13 -3.27 8.25
CA TYR A 121 -7.01 -2.45 8.73
C TYR A 121 -7.39 -0.98 8.95
N LEU A 122 -8.50 -0.52 8.40
CA LEU A 122 -9.08 0.78 8.72
C LEU A 122 -9.88 0.76 10.02
N GLY A 123 -10.16 -0.43 10.58
CA GLY A 123 -11.02 -0.58 11.74
C GLY A 123 -12.50 -0.46 11.40
N GLU A 124 -12.87 -0.63 10.12
CA GLU A 124 -14.26 -0.59 9.68
C GLU A 124 -14.82 -2.01 9.64
N THR A 125 -16.10 -2.15 9.97
CA THR A 125 -16.79 -3.43 9.83
C THR A 125 -17.19 -3.64 8.37
N ALA A 126 -16.99 -4.85 7.89
CA ALA A 126 -17.37 -5.21 6.53
C ALA A 126 -18.89 -5.28 6.39
#